data_135a970e92d1bcd0f7b0e276966b57d4
#
_entry.id   135a970e92d1bcd0f7b0e276966b57d4
#
_cell.length_a   1.000
_cell.length_b   1.000
_cell.length_c   1.000
_cell.angle_alpha   90.00
_cell.angle_beta   90.00
_cell.angle_gamma   90.00
#
_symmetry.space_group_name_H-M   'P 1'
#
loop_
_entity.id
_entity.type
_entity.pdbx_description
1 polymer ?
#
loop_
_entity_poly.entity_id
_entity_poly.type
_entity_poly.pdbx_seq_one_letter_code
_entity_poly.pdbx_strand_id
1 'polypeptide(L)'
;MTEPAKELTIPKEAPEPTAPMPWLEEMPPRQIVAELDRYIVGQEAAKKAVAIAVRNRWRRAQAPDDIRDEITPYNIIMIGPTGVGKTEVARRLARLSGAPFIKVEASKFTEVGYVGRDAESMVRDLVDSAINLVRTEREDEVYPQAEQRADERLLDLLLPAAPAPMERAEKTEKTEKTEGASVFVVSSSGQAKPERVPTPEEERRQRSREKLRAMLAEGQLDDREVEIEVVPQNFPMMELIQPPQGIEGPDINFTEMLQDMLPRRKKRRTVKVPEARRVLVDEELKKLVDIDDVVNESLDRVENHGIIFIDEIDKIAGERGQAGGPDVSREGVQRDLLPIVEGSTVQTRYGYVRSDHILFIAAGAFHVSKPSDLIPELQGRFPIRVELLPLTEQDFVRIMTEPENALTKQYQALVTAEGAELEFTVDGIAEVARVAFMANDRMENIGARRLHTVMAALMEDVLFELPDYPEKRIVFDAETVRQRLARIISDDDLRRYIL
;
A
#
# COMPACT_ATOMS: atom_id res chain seq x y z
N MET A 1 -51.44 -5.36 -23.11
CA MET A 1 -50.38 -4.54 -23.69
C MET A 1 -49.28 -4.45 -22.61
N THR A 2 -48.35 -5.36 -22.71
CA THR A 2 -47.22 -5.51 -21.76
C THR A 2 -46.00 -4.89 -22.43
N GLU A 3 -45.43 -3.88 -21.79
CA GLU A 3 -44.13 -3.27 -22.22
C GLU A 3 -43.00 -4.28 -22.01
N PRO A 4 -42.03 -4.37 -22.92
CA PRO A 4 -40.87 -5.23 -22.75
C PRO A 4 -39.83 -4.59 -21.84
N ALA A 5 -39.22 -5.45 -20.99
CA ALA A 5 -38.14 -5.12 -20.11
C ALA A 5 -36.92 -4.60 -20.89
N LYS A 6 -36.36 -3.48 -20.44
CA LYS A 6 -35.10 -2.92 -20.94
C LYS A 6 -33.93 -3.81 -20.50
N GLU A 7 -33.27 -4.40 -21.47
CA GLU A 7 -31.92 -4.99 -21.31
C GLU A 7 -30.92 -3.95 -20.84
N LEU A 8 -30.33 -4.19 -19.69
CA LEU A 8 -29.18 -3.45 -19.18
C LEU A 8 -27.92 -3.95 -19.91
N THR A 9 -27.53 -3.22 -20.93
CA THR A 9 -26.21 -3.37 -21.57
C THR A 9 -25.14 -2.83 -20.63
N ILE A 10 -24.26 -3.73 -20.17
CA ILE A 10 -23.03 -3.38 -19.43
C ILE A 10 -22.06 -2.75 -20.42
N PRO A 11 -21.57 -1.53 -20.21
CA PRO A 11 -20.53 -0.96 -21.06
C PRO A 11 -19.20 -1.67 -20.78
N LYS A 12 -18.66 -2.31 -21.82
CA LYS A 12 -17.30 -2.80 -21.88
C LYS A 12 -16.36 -1.65 -22.31
N GLU A 13 -16.17 -0.70 -21.43
CA GLU A 13 -15.06 0.25 -21.57
C GLU A 13 -14.21 0.15 -20.33
N ALA A 14 -12.93 -0.23 -20.51
CA ALA A 14 -11.92 -0.10 -19.50
C ALA A 14 -11.85 1.39 -19.09
N PRO A 15 -11.78 1.72 -17.80
CA PRO A 15 -11.67 3.11 -17.39
C PRO A 15 -10.39 3.70 -18.00
N GLU A 16 -10.54 4.81 -18.73
CA GLU A 16 -9.41 5.64 -19.14
C GLU A 16 -8.56 5.99 -17.92
N PRO A 17 -7.23 6.13 -18.05
CA PRO A 17 -6.37 6.55 -16.98
C PRO A 17 -6.88 7.90 -16.48
N THR A 18 -7.50 7.90 -15.32
CA THR A 18 -8.00 9.10 -14.66
C THR A 18 -6.81 10.02 -14.39
N ALA A 19 -6.93 11.29 -14.81
CA ALA A 19 -6.02 12.35 -14.43
C ALA A 19 -5.73 12.26 -12.92
N PRO A 20 -4.50 12.55 -12.45
CA PRO A 20 -4.16 12.45 -11.04
C PRO A 20 -5.19 13.23 -10.24
N MET A 21 -5.90 12.53 -9.34
CA MET A 21 -6.90 13.18 -8.50
C MET A 21 -6.20 14.27 -7.68
N PRO A 22 -6.79 15.46 -7.58
CA PRO A 22 -6.28 16.49 -6.69
C PRO A 22 -6.13 15.87 -5.30
N TRP A 23 -5.03 16.20 -4.61
CA TRP A 23 -4.76 15.68 -3.27
C TRP A 23 -6.03 15.80 -2.42
N LEU A 24 -6.41 14.75 -1.70
CA LEU A 24 -7.63 14.73 -0.89
C LEU A 24 -7.71 15.96 0.05
N GLU A 25 -6.57 16.47 0.46
CA GLU A 25 -6.45 17.68 1.28
C GLU A 25 -6.97 18.94 0.58
N GLU A 26 -6.91 18.99 -0.74
CA GLU A 26 -7.48 20.10 -1.54
C GLU A 26 -8.99 20.04 -1.64
N MET A 27 -9.59 18.86 -1.40
CA MET A 27 -11.04 18.69 -1.44
C MET A 27 -11.74 19.36 -0.25
N PRO A 28 -12.92 19.94 -0.46
CA PRO A 28 -13.76 20.39 0.64
C PRO A 28 -14.10 19.23 1.61
N PRO A 29 -14.21 19.48 2.94
CA PRO A 29 -14.51 18.43 3.91
C PRO A 29 -15.74 17.58 3.58
N ARG A 30 -16.77 18.17 2.96
CA ARG A 30 -17.96 17.42 2.53
C ARG A 30 -17.68 16.38 1.45
N GLN A 31 -16.76 16.67 0.53
CA GLN A 31 -16.35 15.71 -0.49
C GLN A 31 -15.49 14.59 0.13
N ILE A 32 -14.61 14.92 1.08
CA ILE A 32 -13.84 13.91 1.83
C ILE A 32 -14.78 12.95 2.56
N VAL A 33 -15.85 13.47 3.19
CA VAL A 33 -16.87 12.63 3.83
C VAL A 33 -17.56 11.75 2.80
N ALA A 34 -17.96 12.30 1.64
CA ALA A 34 -18.61 11.52 0.58
C ALA A 34 -17.73 10.38 0.04
N GLU A 35 -16.42 10.62 -0.10
CA GLU A 35 -15.48 9.56 -0.47
C GLU A 35 -15.36 8.48 0.63
N LEU A 36 -15.35 8.87 1.90
CA LEU A 36 -15.37 7.92 3.02
C LEU A 36 -16.67 7.12 3.07
N ASP A 37 -17.81 7.71 2.68
CA ASP A 37 -19.13 7.06 2.63
C ASP A 37 -19.17 5.87 1.66
N ARG A 38 -18.32 5.86 0.64
CA ARG A 38 -18.19 4.73 -0.30
C ARG A 38 -17.67 3.44 0.38
N TYR A 39 -17.03 3.58 1.55
CA TYR A 39 -16.40 2.45 2.25
C TYR A 39 -16.89 2.25 3.67
N ILE A 40 -17.42 3.29 4.31
CA ILE A 40 -17.74 3.29 5.74
C ILE A 40 -19.20 3.67 5.94
N VAL A 41 -19.96 2.75 6.50
CA VAL A 41 -21.37 2.96 6.83
C VAL A 41 -21.50 3.69 8.16
N GLY A 42 -22.33 4.73 8.21
CA GLY A 42 -22.58 5.49 9.43
C GLY A 42 -21.35 6.27 9.92
N GLN A 43 -21.24 6.47 11.24
CA GLN A 43 -20.10 7.11 11.92
C GLN A 43 -19.82 8.55 11.43
N GLU A 44 -20.88 9.32 11.17
CA GLU A 44 -20.79 10.67 10.58
C GLU A 44 -19.89 11.63 11.38
N ALA A 45 -19.92 11.56 12.70
CA ALA A 45 -19.07 12.39 13.56
C ALA A 45 -17.59 12.10 13.34
N ALA A 46 -17.21 10.83 13.23
CA ALA A 46 -15.82 10.41 12.99
C ALA A 46 -15.34 10.83 11.60
N LYS A 47 -16.13 10.58 10.56
CA LYS A 47 -15.84 11.01 9.18
C LYS A 47 -15.66 12.51 9.09
N LYS A 48 -16.54 13.29 9.73
CA LYS A 48 -16.46 14.75 9.79
C LYS A 48 -15.19 15.23 10.49
N ALA A 49 -14.83 14.64 11.62
CA ALA A 49 -13.65 15.03 12.39
C ALA A 49 -12.36 14.79 11.60
N VAL A 50 -12.21 13.61 10.98
CA VAL A 50 -11.02 13.30 10.16
C VAL A 50 -10.96 14.14 8.90
N ALA A 51 -12.09 14.41 8.25
CA ALA A 51 -12.16 15.30 7.08
C ALA A 51 -11.72 16.74 7.41
N ILE A 52 -12.10 17.25 8.59
CA ILE A 52 -11.66 18.57 9.06
C ILE A 52 -10.16 18.55 9.36
N ALA A 53 -9.66 17.51 10.03
CA ALA A 53 -8.24 17.40 10.40
C ALA A 53 -7.34 17.39 9.14
N VAL A 54 -7.69 16.61 8.12
CA VAL A 54 -6.96 16.58 6.85
C VAL A 54 -7.05 17.93 6.12
N ARG A 55 -8.24 18.50 6.00
CA ARG A 55 -8.41 19.81 5.33
C ARG A 55 -7.65 20.93 6.05
N ASN A 56 -7.48 20.85 7.36
CA ASN A 56 -6.73 21.83 8.12
C ASN A 56 -5.23 21.82 7.78
N ARG A 57 -4.66 20.70 7.31
CA ARG A 57 -3.29 20.66 6.79
C ARG A 57 -3.14 21.56 5.55
N TRP A 58 -4.05 21.43 4.60
CA TRP A 58 -4.08 22.30 3.43
C TRP A 58 -4.27 23.76 3.82
N ARG A 59 -5.18 24.05 4.77
CA ARG A 59 -5.40 25.42 5.28
C ARG A 59 -4.14 25.97 5.93
N ARG A 60 -3.41 25.15 6.68
CA ARG A 60 -2.13 25.51 7.27
C ARG A 60 -1.09 25.84 6.20
N ALA A 61 -0.96 25.04 5.15
CA ALA A 61 -0.03 25.28 4.04
C ALA A 61 -0.34 26.61 3.31
N GLN A 62 -1.59 27.08 3.34
CA GLN A 62 -2.00 28.37 2.79
C GLN A 62 -1.91 29.54 3.79
N ALA A 63 -1.59 29.25 5.05
CA ALA A 63 -1.47 30.29 6.07
C ALA A 63 -0.17 31.10 5.87
N PRO A 64 -0.15 32.39 6.31
CA PRO A 64 1.08 33.20 6.35
C PRO A 64 2.19 32.53 7.15
N ASP A 65 3.43 32.70 6.72
CA ASP A 65 4.60 32.02 7.29
C ASP A 65 4.80 32.27 8.80
N ASP A 66 4.44 33.47 9.26
CA ASP A 66 4.53 33.88 10.67
C ASP A 66 3.59 33.14 11.61
N ILE A 67 2.49 32.56 11.08
CA ILE A 67 1.49 31.82 11.85
C ILE A 67 1.51 30.32 11.53
N ARG A 68 2.05 29.93 10.37
CA ARG A 68 2.02 28.55 9.87
C ARG A 68 2.58 27.55 10.87
N ASP A 69 3.70 27.86 11.51
CA ASP A 69 4.40 26.98 12.44
C ASP A 69 3.70 26.88 13.81
N GLU A 70 2.85 27.87 14.14
CA GLU A 70 2.04 27.87 15.38
C GLU A 70 0.77 27.01 15.23
N ILE A 71 0.37 26.66 14.00
CA ILE A 71 -0.83 25.84 13.75
C ILE A 71 -0.50 24.37 13.97
N THR A 72 -0.90 23.85 15.12
CA THR A 72 -0.72 22.43 15.48
C THR A 72 -1.78 21.54 14.80
N PRO A 73 -1.46 20.25 14.52
CA PRO A 73 -2.43 19.31 13.94
C PRO A 73 -3.57 19.03 14.93
N TYR A 74 -4.77 18.77 14.37
CA TYR A 74 -5.95 18.38 15.16
C TYR A 74 -5.93 16.86 15.44
N ASN A 75 -5.15 16.45 16.43
CA ASN A 75 -5.13 15.05 16.83
C ASN A 75 -6.49 14.60 17.39
N ILE A 76 -6.86 13.35 17.12
CA ILE A 76 -8.20 12.83 17.37
C ILE A 76 -8.13 11.62 18.29
N ILE A 77 -9.02 11.55 19.31
CA ILE A 77 -9.32 10.31 20.03
C ILE A 77 -10.66 9.78 19.55
N MET A 78 -10.66 8.56 18.99
CA MET A 78 -11.85 7.81 18.60
C MET A 78 -12.24 6.85 19.71
N ILE A 79 -13.42 7.04 20.29
CA ILE A 79 -13.96 6.26 21.39
C ILE A 79 -15.08 5.38 20.88
N GLY A 80 -15.13 4.11 21.23
CA GLY A 80 -16.26 3.26 20.88
C GLY A 80 -15.92 1.77 20.87
N PRO A 81 -16.94 0.90 20.80
CA PRO A 81 -16.76 -0.56 20.87
C PRO A 81 -15.80 -1.11 19.80
N THR A 82 -15.36 -2.33 19.98
CA THR A 82 -14.55 -3.03 19.00
C THR A 82 -15.36 -3.28 17.71
N GLY A 83 -14.71 -3.17 16.54
CA GLY A 83 -15.33 -3.51 15.27
C GLY A 83 -16.34 -2.51 14.71
N VAL A 84 -16.44 -1.29 15.24
CA VAL A 84 -17.32 -0.23 14.72
C VAL A 84 -16.70 0.61 13.60
N GLY A 85 -15.48 0.29 13.17
CA GLY A 85 -14.83 0.97 12.04
C GLY A 85 -13.77 2.00 12.39
N LYS A 86 -13.33 2.15 13.68
CA LYS A 86 -12.30 3.13 14.09
C LYS A 86 -11.04 3.07 13.20
N THR A 87 -10.44 1.90 13.09
CA THR A 87 -9.24 1.69 12.27
C THR A 87 -9.52 1.88 10.77
N GLU A 88 -10.70 1.49 10.31
CA GLU A 88 -11.05 1.57 8.88
C GLU A 88 -11.21 3.02 8.43
N VAL A 89 -11.79 3.89 9.27
CA VAL A 89 -11.87 5.34 8.99
C VAL A 89 -10.47 5.92 8.73
N ALA A 90 -9.51 5.66 9.62
CA ALA A 90 -8.15 6.18 9.48
C ALA A 90 -7.40 5.57 8.26
N ARG A 91 -7.56 4.26 8.06
CA ARG A 91 -6.93 3.57 6.92
C ARG A 91 -7.45 4.06 5.58
N ARG A 92 -8.77 4.24 5.45
CA ARG A 92 -9.37 4.75 4.21
C ARG A 92 -8.99 6.19 3.95
N LEU A 93 -8.99 7.01 5.00
CA LEU A 93 -8.50 8.38 4.90
C LEU A 93 -7.09 8.42 4.33
N ALA A 94 -6.16 7.64 4.90
CA ALA A 94 -4.77 7.61 4.46
C ALA A 94 -4.65 7.15 2.99
N ARG A 95 -5.38 6.11 2.59
CA ARG A 95 -5.38 5.63 1.19
C ARG A 95 -5.92 6.68 0.22
N LEU A 96 -7.00 7.36 0.57
CA LEU A 96 -7.61 8.38 -0.27
C LEU A 96 -6.73 9.63 -0.38
N SER A 97 -5.97 9.95 0.68
CA SER A 97 -5.07 11.11 0.67
C SER A 97 -3.68 10.82 0.09
N GLY A 98 -3.33 9.56 -0.22
CA GLY A 98 -1.96 9.19 -0.57
C GLY A 98 -0.96 9.45 0.56
N ALA A 99 -1.44 9.61 1.80
CA ALA A 99 -0.61 9.91 2.95
C ALA A 99 0.10 8.67 3.47
N PRO A 100 1.37 8.78 3.89
CA PRO A 100 2.04 7.74 4.64
C PRO A 100 1.24 7.38 5.90
N PHE A 101 1.02 6.09 6.13
CA PHE A 101 0.17 5.60 7.21
C PHE A 101 0.77 4.39 7.90
N ILE A 102 0.78 4.43 9.22
CA ILE A 102 1.06 3.26 10.05
C ILE A 102 -0.03 3.06 11.10
N LYS A 103 -0.22 1.80 11.48
CA LYS A 103 -1.03 1.42 12.63
C LYS A 103 -0.12 0.79 13.67
N VAL A 104 -0.16 1.33 14.88
CA VAL A 104 0.55 0.81 16.05
C VAL A 104 -0.44 0.50 17.17
N GLU A 105 -0.11 -0.42 18.03
CA GLU A 105 -0.90 -0.73 19.24
C GLU A 105 -0.19 -0.13 20.46
N ALA A 106 -0.88 0.67 21.24
CA ALA A 106 -0.31 1.33 22.42
C ALA A 106 0.30 0.34 23.43
N SER A 107 -0.28 -0.85 23.53
CA SER A 107 0.18 -1.93 24.41
C SER A 107 1.51 -2.56 24.02
N LYS A 108 2.02 -2.31 22.82
CA LYS A 108 3.33 -2.83 22.34
C LYS A 108 4.51 -1.93 22.72
N PHE A 109 4.22 -0.71 23.17
CA PHE A 109 5.27 0.19 23.65
C PHE A 109 5.63 -0.13 25.09
N THR A 110 6.88 0.02 25.41
CA THR A 110 7.42 -0.16 26.75
C THR A 110 8.18 1.09 27.16
N GLU A 111 8.23 1.35 28.47
CA GLU A 111 9.01 2.44 29.03
C GLU A 111 10.49 2.31 28.63
N VAL A 112 11.14 3.44 28.35
CA VAL A 112 12.55 3.48 27.93
C VAL A 112 13.43 2.74 28.95
N GLY A 113 14.22 1.77 28.47
CA GLY A 113 15.07 0.92 29.29
C GLY A 113 14.54 -0.48 29.57
N TYR A 114 13.32 -0.80 29.18
CA TYR A 114 12.76 -2.15 29.20
C TYR A 114 12.77 -2.80 27.81
N VAL A 115 12.68 -4.15 27.76
CA VAL A 115 12.61 -4.88 26.49
C VAL A 115 11.26 -4.63 25.83
N GLY A 116 11.25 -3.90 24.71
CA GLY A 116 10.05 -3.57 23.95
C GLY A 116 10.34 -2.54 22.86
N ARG A 117 9.29 -2.02 22.24
CA ARG A 117 9.41 -0.98 21.20
C ARG A 117 9.41 0.41 21.88
N ASP A 118 10.36 1.26 21.48
CA ASP A 118 10.35 2.67 21.85
C ASP A 118 9.30 3.47 21.05
N ALA A 119 8.85 4.59 21.58
CA ALA A 119 7.85 5.45 20.94
C ALA A 119 8.36 6.03 19.60
N GLU A 120 9.67 6.30 19.47
CA GLU A 120 10.26 6.81 18.23
C GLU A 120 10.16 5.81 17.07
N SER A 121 10.10 4.50 17.38
CA SER A 121 10.00 3.47 16.34
C SER A 121 8.78 3.65 15.44
N MET A 122 7.68 4.25 15.93
CA MET A 122 6.53 4.55 15.07
C MET A 122 6.86 5.59 13.99
N VAL A 123 7.69 6.58 14.28
CA VAL A 123 8.10 7.56 13.26
C VAL A 123 9.04 6.90 12.25
N ARG A 124 9.97 6.04 12.72
CA ARG A 124 10.85 5.27 11.83
C ARG A 124 10.06 4.35 10.91
N ASP A 125 9.08 3.61 11.42
CA ASP A 125 8.19 2.76 10.63
C ASP A 125 7.35 3.58 9.62
N LEU A 126 6.93 4.80 9.99
CA LEU A 126 6.21 5.69 9.09
C LEU A 126 7.08 6.14 7.92
N VAL A 127 8.36 6.46 8.16
CA VAL A 127 9.32 6.80 7.11
C VAL A 127 9.53 5.62 6.16
N ASP A 128 9.71 4.41 6.68
CA ASP A 128 9.84 3.22 5.85
C ASP A 128 8.60 2.97 4.98
N SER A 129 7.42 3.20 5.55
CA SER A 129 6.14 3.13 4.81
C SER A 129 6.07 4.20 3.71
N ALA A 130 6.53 5.42 3.99
CA ALA A 130 6.54 6.53 3.04
C ALA A 130 7.48 6.26 1.86
N ILE A 131 8.69 5.77 2.14
CA ILE A 131 9.66 5.43 1.09
C ILE A 131 9.12 4.35 0.16
N ASN A 132 8.47 3.33 0.71
CA ASN A 132 7.84 2.30 -0.12
C ASN A 132 6.69 2.88 -0.96
N LEU A 133 5.89 3.78 -0.39
CA LEU A 133 4.78 4.43 -1.09
C LEU A 133 5.30 5.29 -2.25
N VAL A 134 6.18 6.25 -1.96
CA VAL A 134 6.74 7.19 -2.96
C VAL A 134 7.51 6.43 -4.04
N ARG A 135 8.29 5.43 -3.64
CA ARG A 135 9.01 4.59 -4.58
C ARG A 135 8.07 3.87 -5.55
N THR A 136 6.98 3.27 -5.06
CA THR A 136 6.00 2.60 -5.91
C THR A 136 5.35 3.59 -6.87
N GLU A 137 4.96 4.78 -6.40
CA GLU A 137 4.40 5.84 -7.25
C GLU A 137 5.37 6.26 -8.35
N ARG A 138 6.65 6.46 -8.01
CA ARG A 138 7.70 6.83 -8.99
C ARG A 138 7.99 5.69 -9.97
N GLU A 139 8.02 4.44 -9.50
CA GLU A 139 8.17 3.27 -10.37
C GLU A 139 6.99 3.18 -11.35
N ASP A 140 5.75 3.40 -10.91
CA ASP A 140 4.56 3.40 -11.78
C ASP A 140 4.60 4.53 -12.82
N GLU A 141 5.03 5.74 -12.46
CA GLU A 141 5.19 6.87 -13.37
C GLU A 141 6.19 6.59 -14.50
N VAL A 142 7.32 5.96 -14.17
CA VAL A 142 8.38 5.70 -15.16
C VAL A 142 8.28 4.32 -15.81
N TYR A 143 7.32 3.48 -15.38
CA TYR A 143 7.16 2.11 -15.88
C TYR A 143 7.07 2.01 -17.40
N PRO A 144 6.28 2.84 -18.13
CA PRO A 144 6.21 2.77 -19.58
C PRO A 144 7.56 3.06 -20.26
N GLN A 145 8.36 3.96 -19.68
CA GLN A 145 9.68 4.29 -20.19
C GLN A 145 10.70 3.17 -19.88
N ALA A 146 10.60 2.57 -18.69
CA ALA A 146 11.42 1.43 -18.31
C ALA A 146 11.16 0.23 -19.22
N GLU A 147 9.89 -0.05 -19.51
CA GLU A 147 9.47 -1.13 -20.41
C GLU A 147 10.03 -0.93 -21.83
N GLN A 148 9.93 0.28 -22.37
CA GLN A 148 10.52 0.57 -23.69
C GLN A 148 12.03 0.37 -23.71
N ARG A 149 12.76 0.84 -22.69
CA ARG A 149 14.22 0.65 -22.61
C ARG A 149 14.60 -0.82 -22.41
N ALA A 150 13.83 -1.55 -21.63
CA ALA A 150 14.03 -3.00 -21.44
C ALA A 150 13.82 -3.78 -22.75
N ASP A 151 12.77 -3.45 -23.51
CA ASP A 151 12.52 -4.05 -24.82
C ASP A 151 13.63 -3.73 -25.81
N GLU A 152 14.18 -2.51 -25.81
CA GLU A 152 15.32 -2.14 -26.64
C GLU A 152 16.59 -2.91 -26.27
N ARG A 153 16.88 -3.06 -24.99
CA ARG A 153 17.99 -3.88 -24.50
C ARG A 153 17.81 -5.36 -24.85
N LEU A 154 16.58 -5.86 -24.74
CA LEU A 154 16.25 -7.24 -25.11
C LEU A 154 16.47 -7.47 -26.62
N LEU A 155 16.07 -6.53 -27.46
CA LEU A 155 16.36 -6.57 -28.90
C LEU A 155 17.86 -6.57 -29.20
N ASP A 156 18.66 -5.82 -28.44
CA ASP A 156 20.11 -5.80 -28.57
C ASP A 156 20.75 -7.12 -28.13
N LEU A 157 20.19 -7.82 -27.15
CA LEU A 157 20.62 -9.17 -26.74
C LEU A 157 20.24 -10.23 -27.79
N LEU A 158 19.07 -10.09 -28.43
CA LEU A 158 18.59 -10.98 -29.48
C LEU A 158 19.31 -10.76 -30.81
N LEU A 159 19.78 -9.55 -31.09
CA LEU A 159 20.51 -9.15 -32.30
C LEU A 159 21.80 -8.43 -31.92
N PRO A 160 22.83 -9.14 -31.43
CA PRO A 160 24.08 -8.52 -31.00
C PRO A 160 24.73 -7.68 -32.13
N ALA A 161 25.35 -6.57 -31.72
CA ALA A 161 26.10 -5.75 -32.66
C ALA A 161 27.19 -6.60 -33.30
N ALA A 162 27.37 -6.46 -34.61
CA ALA A 162 28.58 -6.98 -35.23
C ALA A 162 29.78 -6.41 -34.49
N PRO A 163 30.81 -7.22 -34.16
CA PRO A 163 31.97 -6.72 -33.48
C PRO A 163 32.55 -5.56 -34.29
N ALA A 164 32.72 -4.42 -33.65
CA ALA A 164 33.37 -3.28 -34.28
C ALA A 164 34.72 -3.77 -34.82
N PRO A 165 35.11 -3.42 -36.07
CA PRO A 165 36.40 -3.81 -36.59
C PRO A 165 37.46 -3.32 -35.61
N MET A 166 38.20 -4.27 -35.00
CA MET A 166 39.36 -3.95 -34.18
C MET A 166 40.29 -3.10 -35.04
N GLU A 167 40.51 -1.84 -34.65
CA GLU A 167 41.65 -1.05 -35.17
C GLU A 167 42.93 -1.82 -34.86
N ARG A 168 43.35 -2.62 -35.84
CA ARG A 168 44.73 -3.09 -35.89
C ARG A 168 45.61 -1.87 -36.09
N ALA A 169 46.23 -1.41 -35.03
CA ALA A 169 47.38 -0.54 -35.15
C ALA A 169 48.52 -1.32 -35.79
N GLU A 170 48.59 -1.29 -37.10
CA GLU A 170 49.82 -1.57 -37.85
C GLU A 170 49.97 -0.57 -38.98
N LYS A 171 51.10 0.17 -38.88
CA LYS A 171 51.70 0.99 -39.90
C LYS A 171 51.81 0.18 -41.17
N THR A 172 51.25 0.67 -42.28
CA THR A 172 51.96 0.73 -43.57
C THR A 172 51.17 1.56 -44.58
N GLU A 173 51.88 2.28 -45.34
CA GLU A 173 51.56 3.27 -46.33
C GLU A 173 50.62 2.81 -47.48
N LYS A 174 49.87 3.85 -47.90
CA LYS A 174 49.35 4.08 -49.28
C LYS A 174 48.41 3.06 -49.92
N THR A 175 47.24 3.46 -50.15
CA THR A 175 46.55 3.77 -51.41
C THR A 175 45.04 3.47 -51.33
N GLU A 176 44.36 4.42 -51.93
CA GLU A 176 42.98 4.38 -52.46
C GLU A 176 41.79 4.66 -51.55
N LYS A 177 41.36 5.89 -51.75
CA LYS A 177 40.03 6.43 -51.39
C LYS A 177 38.92 5.59 -51.96
N THR A 178 38.02 5.11 -51.10
CA THR A 178 36.66 4.89 -51.48
C THR A 178 35.80 5.91 -50.72
N GLU A 179 35.43 6.96 -51.38
CA GLU A 179 34.55 8.03 -50.90
C GLU A 179 33.16 7.48 -50.65
N GLY A 180 32.75 7.36 -49.38
CA GLY A 180 31.35 7.28 -49.02
C GLY A 180 30.72 8.66 -49.27
N ALA A 181 29.77 8.71 -50.22
CA ALA A 181 29.06 9.93 -50.59
C ALA A 181 28.28 10.49 -49.39
N SER A 182 28.78 11.60 -48.83
CA SER A 182 28.03 12.42 -47.92
C SER A 182 27.14 13.40 -48.70
N VAL A 183 25.83 13.23 -48.61
CA VAL A 183 24.86 14.16 -49.19
C VAL A 183 24.66 15.30 -48.19
N PHE A 184 24.99 16.52 -48.62
CA PHE A 184 24.75 17.72 -47.83
C PHE A 184 23.33 18.22 -48.10
N VAL A 185 22.43 18.16 -47.10
CA VAL A 185 21.13 18.83 -47.16
C VAL A 185 21.30 20.23 -46.58
N VAL A 186 21.13 21.24 -47.46
CA VAL A 186 21.17 22.65 -47.05
C VAL A 186 19.80 23.02 -46.46
N SER A 187 19.76 23.22 -45.16
CA SER A 187 18.58 23.80 -44.48
C SER A 187 18.44 25.28 -44.84
N SER A 188 17.22 25.82 -44.88
CA SER A 188 16.88 27.22 -45.18
C SER A 188 17.55 28.26 -44.26
N SER A 189 18.30 27.84 -43.24
CA SER A 189 19.11 28.69 -42.34
C SER A 189 20.62 28.67 -42.59
N GLY A 190 21.08 28.06 -43.67
CA GLY A 190 22.48 28.13 -44.12
C GLY A 190 23.49 27.30 -43.31
N GLN A 191 23.08 26.40 -42.45
CA GLN A 191 23.97 25.47 -41.74
C GLN A 191 23.93 24.10 -42.37
N ALA A 192 25.02 23.64 -42.96
CA ALA A 192 25.16 22.27 -43.49
C ALA A 192 25.49 21.32 -42.31
N LYS A 193 24.54 20.45 -41.92
CA LYS A 193 24.82 19.30 -41.08
C LYS A 193 25.11 18.09 -41.98
N PRO A 194 26.20 17.34 -41.77
CA PRO A 194 26.42 16.10 -42.50
C PRO A 194 25.40 15.06 -42.02
N GLU A 195 24.43 14.76 -42.86
CA GLU A 195 23.51 13.65 -42.65
C GLU A 195 24.20 12.37 -43.17
N ARG A 196 24.50 11.46 -42.23
CA ARG A 196 25.13 10.18 -42.56
C ARG A 196 24.05 9.31 -43.21
N VAL A 197 24.21 9.03 -44.51
CA VAL A 197 23.35 8.05 -45.18
C VAL A 197 23.62 6.68 -44.58
N PRO A 198 22.61 5.99 -44.06
CA PRO A 198 22.80 4.67 -43.46
C PRO A 198 23.32 3.67 -44.52
N THR A 199 24.28 2.86 -44.09
CA THR A 199 24.83 1.82 -45.00
C THR A 199 23.77 0.74 -45.24
N PRO A 200 23.83 0.01 -46.39
CA PRO A 200 22.89 -1.07 -46.69
C PRO A 200 22.84 -2.17 -45.58
N GLU A 201 23.89 -2.31 -44.81
CA GLU A 201 23.95 -3.23 -43.68
C GLU A 201 23.17 -2.67 -42.47
N GLU A 202 23.25 -1.36 -42.19
CA GLU A 202 22.47 -0.68 -41.16
C GLU A 202 20.97 -0.75 -41.47
N GLU A 203 20.56 -0.53 -42.74
CA GLU A 203 19.17 -0.68 -43.13
C GLU A 203 18.63 -2.10 -42.97
N ARG A 204 19.41 -3.12 -43.32
CA ARG A 204 19.02 -4.53 -43.12
C ARG A 204 18.86 -4.85 -41.64
N ARG A 205 19.74 -4.30 -40.79
CA ARG A 205 19.69 -4.48 -39.34
C ARG A 205 18.48 -3.78 -38.73
N GLN A 206 18.15 -2.57 -39.17
CA GLN A 206 16.94 -1.88 -38.72
C GLN A 206 15.66 -2.67 -39.09
N ARG A 207 15.56 -3.17 -40.29
CA ARG A 207 14.42 -4.03 -40.73
C ARG A 207 14.32 -5.32 -39.89
N SER A 208 15.46 -5.94 -39.53
CA SER A 208 15.49 -7.12 -38.70
C SER A 208 15.06 -6.78 -37.26
N ARG A 209 15.49 -5.62 -36.73
CA ARG A 209 15.10 -5.13 -35.39
C ARG A 209 13.59 -4.81 -35.31
N GLU A 210 13.03 -4.20 -36.37
CA GLU A 210 11.59 -3.94 -36.47
C GLU A 210 10.76 -5.23 -36.47
N LYS A 211 11.21 -6.24 -37.22
CA LYS A 211 10.57 -7.56 -37.24
C LYS A 211 10.63 -8.25 -35.89
N LEU A 212 11.79 -8.23 -35.23
CA LEU A 212 11.92 -8.79 -33.88
C LEU A 212 11.07 -8.04 -32.85
N ARG A 213 10.93 -6.71 -32.98
CA ARG A 213 10.04 -5.91 -32.12
C ARG A 213 8.57 -6.32 -32.31
N ALA A 214 8.12 -6.52 -33.54
CA ALA A 214 6.76 -7.01 -33.82
C ALA A 214 6.54 -8.41 -33.24
N MET A 215 7.49 -9.34 -33.43
CA MET A 215 7.43 -10.70 -32.87
C MET A 215 7.46 -10.72 -31.36
N LEU A 216 8.18 -9.78 -30.71
CA LEU A 216 8.20 -9.61 -29.27
C LEU A 216 6.85 -9.14 -28.74
N ALA A 217 6.25 -8.14 -29.41
CA ALA A 217 4.92 -7.63 -29.05
C ALA A 217 3.79 -8.67 -29.24
N GLU A 218 3.94 -9.60 -30.19
CA GLU A 218 3.01 -10.71 -30.44
C GLU A 218 3.27 -11.95 -29.58
N GLY A 219 4.30 -11.93 -28.70
CA GLY A 219 4.66 -13.08 -27.84
C GLY A 219 5.30 -14.27 -28.56
N GLN A 220 5.66 -14.13 -29.84
CA GLN A 220 6.22 -15.23 -30.65
C GLN A 220 7.65 -15.62 -30.21
N LEU A 221 8.29 -14.83 -29.36
CA LEU A 221 9.64 -15.05 -28.88
C LEU A 221 9.70 -15.57 -27.44
N ASP A 222 8.57 -15.88 -26.82
CA ASP A 222 8.49 -16.22 -25.39
C ASP A 222 9.27 -17.49 -25.00
N ASP A 223 9.37 -18.47 -25.91
CA ASP A 223 10.13 -19.69 -25.67
C ASP A 223 11.63 -19.54 -25.97
N ARG A 224 12.06 -18.42 -26.52
CA ARG A 224 13.45 -18.19 -26.85
C ARG A 224 14.27 -17.87 -25.59
N GLU A 225 15.46 -18.45 -25.52
CA GLU A 225 16.41 -18.21 -24.45
C GLU A 225 17.36 -17.06 -24.79
N VAL A 226 17.64 -16.21 -23.80
CA VAL A 226 18.60 -15.10 -23.87
C VAL A 226 19.51 -15.12 -22.65
N GLU A 227 20.78 -14.76 -22.87
CA GLU A 227 21.76 -14.63 -21.78
C GLU A 227 21.70 -13.20 -21.22
N ILE A 228 21.33 -13.06 -19.95
CA ILE A 228 21.30 -11.79 -19.24
C ILE A 228 22.35 -11.77 -18.14
N GLU A 229 22.91 -10.59 -17.86
CA GLU A 229 23.77 -10.34 -16.70
C GLU A 229 22.92 -9.92 -15.51
N VAL A 230 22.77 -10.80 -14.53
CA VAL A 230 22.00 -10.51 -13.31
C VAL A 230 22.95 -10.24 -12.16
N VAL A 231 22.71 -9.16 -11.43
CA VAL A 231 23.36 -8.93 -10.14
C VAL A 231 22.59 -9.74 -9.08
N PRO A 232 23.19 -10.76 -8.45
CA PRO A 232 22.50 -11.54 -7.44
C PRO A 232 22.12 -10.65 -6.27
N GLN A 233 20.83 -10.59 -5.94
CA GLN A 233 20.30 -9.76 -4.84
C GLN A 233 20.55 -10.34 -3.44
N ASN A 234 20.95 -11.62 -3.31
CA ASN A 234 21.15 -12.25 -2.01
C ASN A 234 22.41 -13.10 -1.98
N PHE A 235 23.30 -12.78 -1.08
CA PHE A 235 24.29 -13.74 -0.57
C PHE A 235 23.74 -14.38 0.71
N PRO A 236 23.33 -15.67 0.68
CA PRO A 236 22.90 -16.38 1.89
C PRO A 236 24.03 -16.64 2.90
N MET A 237 25.26 -16.21 2.60
CA MET A 237 26.42 -16.45 3.47
C MET A 237 26.57 -15.46 4.62
N MET A 238 25.73 -14.43 4.73
CA MET A 238 25.89 -13.38 5.73
C MET A 238 25.13 -13.64 7.04
N GLU A 239 24.28 -14.66 7.07
CA GLU A 239 23.62 -15.14 8.30
C GLU A 239 24.57 -15.92 9.24
N LEU A 240 25.78 -16.26 8.76
CA LEU A 240 26.76 -17.09 9.51
C LEU A 240 27.82 -16.28 10.26
N ILE A 241 27.89 -14.97 10.09
CA ILE A 241 28.82 -14.13 10.85
C ILE A 241 28.01 -13.38 11.91
N GLN A 242 27.64 -14.06 12.98
CA GLN A 242 27.22 -13.38 14.22
C GLN A 242 28.46 -12.67 14.78
N PRO A 243 28.40 -11.33 14.99
CA PRO A 243 29.46 -10.64 15.72
C PRO A 243 29.51 -11.21 17.14
N PRO A 244 30.70 -11.37 17.75
CA PRO A 244 30.81 -11.84 19.12
C PRO A 244 30.06 -10.86 20.04
N GLN A 245 29.18 -11.41 20.90
CA GLN A 245 28.46 -10.65 21.93
C GLN A 245 29.46 -9.86 22.78
N GLY A 246 29.37 -8.54 22.74
CA GLY A 246 30.14 -7.68 23.68
C GLY A 246 30.68 -6.36 23.16
N ILE A 247 30.37 -5.91 21.94
CA ILE A 247 30.77 -4.59 21.47
C ILE A 247 29.49 -3.77 21.20
N GLU A 248 28.98 -3.11 22.23
CA GLU A 248 28.06 -2.00 22.11
C GLU A 248 28.84 -0.78 21.57
N GLY A 249 28.85 -0.60 20.26
CA GLY A 249 29.31 0.58 19.56
C GLY A 249 28.20 1.09 18.63
N PRO A 250 28.18 2.41 18.29
CA PRO A 250 27.12 2.99 17.47
C PRO A 250 26.98 2.22 16.16
N ASP A 251 25.74 1.95 15.76
CA ASP A 251 25.28 1.20 14.57
C ASP A 251 25.90 1.76 13.27
N ILE A 252 27.17 1.53 13.07
CA ILE A 252 27.78 1.66 11.76
C ILE A 252 27.45 0.35 11.05
N ASN A 253 26.59 0.40 10.05
CA ASN A 253 26.27 -0.71 9.18
C ASN A 253 27.53 -1.21 8.45
N PHE A 254 28.37 -1.95 9.19
CA PHE A 254 29.58 -2.58 8.67
C PHE A 254 29.25 -3.47 7.47
N THR A 255 28.03 -3.96 7.41
CA THR A 255 27.49 -4.79 6.33
C THR A 255 27.29 -4.00 5.04
N GLU A 256 26.80 -2.75 5.11
CA GLU A 256 26.64 -1.86 3.94
C GLU A 256 27.98 -1.36 3.44
N MET A 257 28.88 -0.99 4.34
CA MET A 257 30.24 -0.58 3.97
C MET A 257 31.02 -1.72 3.31
N LEU A 258 30.80 -2.97 3.74
CA LEU A 258 31.42 -4.15 3.10
C LEU A 258 30.78 -4.48 1.74
N GLN A 259 29.48 -4.25 1.56
CA GLN A 259 28.79 -4.44 0.28
C GLN A 259 29.27 -3.47 -0.80
N ASP A 260 29.58 -2.23 -0.43
CA ASP A 260 30.11 -1.24 -1.38
C ASP A 260 31.59 -1.48 -1.75
N MET A 261 32.36 -2.13 -0.89
CA MET A 261 33.78 -2.47 -1.17
C MET A 261 33.95 -3.75 -1.99
N LEU A 262 32.94 -4.63 -2.08
CA LEU A 262 33.05 -5.86 -2.86
C LEU A 262 32.61 -5.61 -4.31
N PRO A 263 33.46 -5.94 -5.31
CA PRO A 263 33.06 -5.82 -6.71
C PRO A 263 31.84 -6.73 -6.97
N ARG A 264 30.71 -6.12 -7.32
CA ARG A 264 29.47 -6.81 -7.67
C ARG A 264 29.73 -7.75 -8.84
N ARG A 265 29.94 -9.04 -8.58
CA ARG A 265 30.15 -10.05 -9.62
C ARG A 265 28.83 -10.26 -10.37
N LYS A 266 28.75 -9.70 -11.58
CA LYS A 266 27.66 -10.00 -12.51
C LYS A 266 27.69 -11.50 -12.86
N LYS A 267 26.57 -12.17 -12.66
CA LYS A 267 26.41 -13.58 -13.03
C LYS A 267 25.61 -13.64 -14.33
N ARG A 268 26.16 -14.30 -15.35
CA ARG A 268 25.41 -14.58 -16.58
C ARG A 268 24.46 -15.73 -16.34
N ARG A 269 23.22 -15.55 -16.70
CA ARG A 269 22.16 -16.56 -16.61
C ARG A 269 21.38 -16.59 -17.90
N THR A 270 21.17 -17.79 -18.42
CA THR A 270 20.29 -18.03 -19.55
C THR A 270 18.86 -18.20 -19.06
N VAL A 271 17.95 -17.37 -19.54
CA VAL A 271 16.54 -17.35 -19.14
C VAL A 271 15.65 -17.15 -20.38
N LYS A 272 14.38 -17.51 -20.28
CA LYS A 272 13.39 -17.23 -21.33
C LYS A 272 13.11 -15.73 -21.45
N VAL A 273 12.70 -15.30 -22.65
CA VAL A 273 12.40 -13.91 -22.98
C VAL A 273 11.46 -13.22 -21.98
N PRO A 274 10.34 -13.80 -21.50
CA PRO A 274 9.48 -13.15 -20.51
C PRO A 274 10.17 -12.91 -19.17
N GLU A 275 11.00 -13.85 -18.70
CA GLU A 275 11.79 -13.70 -17.47
C GLU A 275 12.87 -12.62 -17.65
N ALA A 276 13.57 -12.66 -18.79
CA ALA A 276 14.55 -11.64 -19.15
C ALA A 276 13.96 -10.24 -19.19
N ARG A 277 12.77 -10.08 -19.77
CA ARG A 277 12.05 -8.81 -19.86
C ARG A 277 11.76 -8.26 -18.48
N ARG A 278 11.23 -9.08 -17.55
CA ARG A 278 10.98 -8.66 -16.15
C ARG A 278 12.24 -8.16 -15.46
N VAL A 279 13.33 -8.93 -15.56
CA VAL A 279 14.61 -8.55 -14.92
C VAL A 279 15.16 -7.26 -15.52
N LEU A 280 15.06 -7.07 -16.83
CA LEU A 280 15.52 -5.84 -17.49
C LEU A 280 14.65 -4.62 -17.13
N VAL A 281 13.32 -4.79 -17.01
CA VAL A 281 12.41 -3.74 -16.54
C VAL A 281 12.78 -3.32 -15.12
N ASP A 282 12.98 -4.28 -14.20
CA ASP A 282 13.40 -4.00 -12.83
C ASP A 282 14.75 -3.27 -12.76
N GLU A 283 15.70 -3.60 -13.64
CA GLU A 283 16.96 -2.88 -13.74
C GLU A 283 16.81 -1.45 -14.27
N GLU A 284 15.94 -1.25 -15.28
CA GLU A 284 15.70 0.08 -15.84
C GLU A 284 14.91 0.97 -14.86
N LEU A 285 13.94 0.42 -14.11
CA LEU A 285 13.25 1.13 -13.03
C LEU A 285 14.25 1.67 -11.99
N LYS A 286 15.18 0.82 -11.53
CA LYS A 286 16.24 1.23 -10.58
C LYS A 286 17.18 2.30 -11.10
N LYS A 287 17.31 2.45 -12.42
CA LYS A 287 18.14 3.52 -13.02
C LYS A 287 17.37 4.81 -13.25
N LEU A 288 16.05 4.68 -13.48
CA LEU A 288 15.18 5.83 -13.78
C LEU A 288 14.70 6.53 -12.51
N VAL A 289 14.53 5.78 -11.42
CA VAL A 289 14.13 6.33 -10.12
C VAL A 289 15.37 6.74 -9.34
N ASP A 290 15.48 8.04 -9.03
CA ASP A 290 16.51 8.56 -8.15
C ASP A 290 16.12 8.29 -6.69
N ILE A 291 16.98 7.57 -5.97
CA ILE A 291 16.72 7.18 -4.58
C ILE A 291 16.78 8.41 -3.67
N ASP A 292 17.64 9.36 -3.94
CA ASP A 292 17.79 10.57 -3.11
C ASP A 292 16.53 11.45 -3.23
N ASP A 293 15.96 11.57 -4.43
CA ASP A 293 14.69 12.27 -4.63
C ASP A 293 13.54 11.56 -3.91
N VAL A 294 13.48 10.22 -3.98
CA VAL A 294 12.48 9.42 -3.26
C VAL A 294 12.58 9.62 -1.75
N VAL A 295 13.80 9.62 -1.21
CA VAL A 295 14.03 9.85 0.23
C VAL A 295 13.59 11.25 0.63
N ASN A 296 14.03 12.29 -0.07
CA ASN A 296 13.70 13.68 0.24
C ASN A 296 12.17 13.90 0.19
N GLU A 297 11.51 13.44 -0.85
CA GLU A 297 10.06 13.52 -0.98
C GLU A 297 9.34 12.73 0.12
N SER A 298 9.85 11.55 0.49
CA SER A 298 9.26 10.73 1.54
C SER A 298 9.36 11.40 2.92
N LEU A 299 10.49 12.01 3.24
CA LEU A 299 10.69 12.75 4.49
C LEU A 299 9.72 13.94 4.56
N ASP A 300 9.62 14.74 3.48
CA ASP A 300 8.65 15.84 3.41
C ASP A 300 7.20 15.37 3.56
N ARG A 301 6.82 14.27 2.88
CA ARG A 301 5.48 13.69 3.02
C ARG A 301 5.21 13.16 4.42
N VAL A 302 6.20 12.60 5.12
CA VAL A 302 6.04 12.16 6.51
C VAL A 302 5.81 13.35 7.42
N GLU A 303 6.62 14.38 7.33
CA GLU A 303 6.53 15.55 8.18
C GLU A 303 5.21 16.30 8.02
N ASN A 304 4.75 16.49 6.77
CA ASN A 304 3.58 17.32 6.46
C ASN A 304 2.27 16.54 6.32
N HIS A 305 2.33 15.28 5.88
CA HIS A 305 1.14 14.47 5.53
C HIS A 305 1.04 13.16 6.29
N GLY A 306 2.04 12.77 7.09
CA GLY A 306 2.06 11.51 7.82
C GLY A 306 0.87 11.32 8.75
N ILE A 307 0.36 10.09 8.86
CA ILE A 307 -0.74 9.71 9.76
C ILE A 307 -0.29 8.51 10.59
N ILE A 308 -0.31 8.66 11.91
CA ILE A 308 -0.06 7.58 12.87
C ILE A 308 -1.36 7.24 13.58
N PHE A 309 -1.81 5.99 13.43
CA PHE A 309 -2.96 5.47 14.13
C PHE A 309 -2.52 4.64 15.33
N ILE A 310 -2.85 5.11 16.54
CA ILE A 310 -2.52 4.44 17.81
C ILE A 310 -3.77 3.70 18.28
N ASP A 311 -3.79 2.39 18.14
CA ASP A 311 -4.89 1.54 18.58
C ASP A 311 -4.74 1.16 20.06
N GLU A 312 -5.83 0.82 20.71
CA GLU A 312 -5.87 0.35 22.10
C GLU A 312 -5.26 1.35 23.13
N ILE A 313 -5.41 2.66 22.90
CA ILE A 313 -4.89 3.70 23.80
C ILE A 313 -5.48 3.58 25.22
N ASP A 314 -6.67 3.02 25.34
CA ASP A 314 -7.34 2.74 26.61
C ASP A 314 -6.62 1.70 27.49
N LYS A 315 -5.74 0.88 26.90
CA LYS A 315 -4.93 -0.11 27.64
C LYS A 315 -3.80 0.52 28.46
N ILE A 316 -3.33 1.68 28.02
CA ILE A 316 -2.31 2.46 28.74
C ILE A 316 -2.94 3.58 29.59
N ALA A 317 -4.26 3.78 29.52
CA ALA A 317 -5.00 4.69 30.40
C ALA A 317 -5.28 4.03 31.78
N GLY A 318 -5.27 4.80 32.83
CA GLY A 318 -5.64 4.37 34.19
C GLY A 318 -4.48 4.29 35.17
N GLU A 319 -4.84 4.36 36.47
CA GLU A 319 -3.90 4.35 37.58
C GLU A 319 -3.20 3.00 37.76
N ARG A 320 -2.05 3.03 38.46
CA ARG A 320 -1.27 1.87 38.89
C ARG A 320 -2.16 0.82 39.53
N GLY A 321 -2.39 -0.30 38.85
CA GLY A 321 -3.04 -1.46 39.44
C GLY A 321 -2.20 -1.99 40.63
N GLN A 322 -2.85 -2.35 41.72
CA GLN A 322 -2.27 -2.91 42.96
C GLN A 322 -1.67 -4.33 42.80
N ALA A 323 -1.15 -4.69 41.67
CA ALA A 323 -0.47 -5.98 41.48
C ALA A 323 1.04 -5.74 41.40
N GLY A 324 1.73 -6.05 42.51
CA GLY A 324 3.18 -5.92 42.66
C GLY A 324 3.95 -6.92 41.76
N GLY A 325 4.26 -6.51 40.56
CA GLY A 325 5.20 -7.13 39.63
C GLY A 325 6.03 -6.07 38.96
N PRO A 326 7.14 -6.39 38.30
CA PRO A 326 7.92 -5.44 37.48
C PRO A 326 7.20 -5.15 36.18
N ASP A 327 5.96 -4.62 36.29
CA ASP A 327 5.17 -4.25 35.11
C ASP A 327 5.61 -2.87 34.63
N VAL A 328 5.81 -2.79 33.32
CA VAL A 328 5.97 -1.54 32.58
C VAL A 328 4.89 -0.56 33.02
N SER A 329 5.31 0.60 33.51
CA SER A 329 4.37 1.62 34.00
C SER A 329 3.53 2.12 32.84
N ARG A 330 2.20 1.97 32.89
CA ARG A 330 1.28 2.52 31.89
C ARG A 330 1.46 4.04 31.73
N GLU A 331 1.74 4.72 32.84
CA GLU A 331 2.04 6.15 32.84
C GLU A 331 3.39 6.45 32.16
N GLY A 332 4.41 5.57 32.34
CA GLY A 332 5.70 5.67 31.64
C GLY A 332 5.54 5.64 30.14
N VAL A 333 4.76 4.70 29.61
CA VAL A 333 4.46 4.64 28.16
C VAL A 333 3.77 5.92 27.66
N GLN A 334 2.82 6.48 28.42
CA GLN A 334 2.20 7.75 28.05
C GLN A 334 3.20 8.91 28.03
N ARG A 335 4.14 8.96 28.98
CA ARG A 335 5.20 9.97 29.03
C ARG A 335 6.19 9.82 27.86
N ASP A 336 6.47 8.59 27.42
CA ASP A 336 7.36 8.35 26.25
C ASP A 336 6.67 8.68 24.93
N LEU A 337 5.34 8.53 24.84
CA LEU A 337 4.57 8.96 23.68
C LEU A 337 4.44 10.49 23.57
N LEU A 338 4.45 11.18 24.71
CA LEU A 338 4.17 12.62 24.77
C LEU A 338 5.13 13.46 23.89
N PRO A 339 6.48 13.32 23.97
CA PRO A 339 7.39 14.10 23.13
C PRO A 339 7.12 13.93 21.64
N ILE A 340 6.77 12.71 21.21
CA ILE A 340 6.49 12.42 19.81
C ILE A 340 5.19 13.10 19.34
N VAL A 341 4.16 13.10 20.19
CA VAL A 341 2.87 13.74 19.89
C VAL A 341 2.95 15.28 20.03
N GLU A 342 3.83 15.79 20.87
CA GLU A 342 4.08 17.23 21.03
C GLU A 342 4.91 17.83 19.91
N GLY A 343 5.72 17.01 19.27
CA GLY A 343 6.66 17.41 18.25
C GLY A 343 8.11 17.24 18.74
N SER A 344 8.80 16.30 18.15
CA SER A 344 10.22 16.03 18.40
C SER A 344 10.93 15.69 17.08
N THR A 345 12.25 15.80 17.11
CA THR A 345 13.09 15.38 15.99
C THR A 345 13.56 13.95 16.23
N VAL A 346 13.14 13.04 15.36
CA VAL A 346 13.48 11.62 15.44
C VAL A 346 14.56 11.29 14.43
N GLN A 347 15.61 10.60 14.87
CA GLN A 347 16.64 10.09 13.98
C GLN A 347 16.18 8.81 13.30
N THR A 348 16.25 8.79 11.96
CA THR A 348 15.98 7.63 11.12
C THR A 348 17.24 7.26 10.33
N ARG A 349 17.23 6.12 9.66
CA ARG A 349 18.34 5.72 8.76
C ARG A 349 18.46 6.59 7.51
N TYR A 350 17.44 7.39 7.21
CA TYR A 350 17.39 8.27 6.03
C TYR A 350 17.58 9.74 6.37
N GLY A 351 17.71 10.09 7.64
CA GLY A 351 17.86 11.45 8.13
C GLY A 351 16.97 11.74 9.34
N TYR A 352 16.92 13.01 9.71
CA TYR A 352 16.08 13.49 10.81
C TYR A 352 14.69 13.83 10.30
N VAL A 353 13.66 13.50 11.10
CA VAL A 353 12.26 13.75 10.81
C VAL A 353 11.61 14.43 12.01
N ARG A 354 10.89 15.51 11.75
CA ARG A 354 10.11 16.25 12.74
C ARG A 354 8.68 15.70 12.82
N SER A 355 8.21 15.43 14.03
CA SER A 355 6.87 14.90 14.25
C SER A 355 5.79 15.97 14.50
N ASP A 356 6.14 17.25 14.48
CA ASP A 356 5.28 18.40 14.83
C ASP A 356 3.96 18.44 14.06
N HIS A 357 3.96 17.99 12.81
CA HIS A 357 2.80 18.09 11.92
C HIS A 357 2.22 16.73 11.49
N ILE A 358 2.75 15.65 12.06
CA ILE A 358 2.16 14.32 11.90
C ILE A 358 0.78 14.30 12.58
N LEU A 359 -0.22 13.74 11.90
CA LEU A 359 -1.55 13.58 12.47
C LEU A 359 -1.62 12.28 13.30
N PHE A 360 -1.86 12.43 14.58
CA PHE A 360 -2.09 11.29 15.46
C PHE A 360 -3.59 11.05 15.63
N ILE A 361 -4.01 9.82 15.37
CA ILE A 361 -5.37 9.36 15.58
C ILE A 361 -5.31 8.22 16.59
N ALA A 362 -5.68 8.48 17.84
CA ALA A 362 -5.75 7.46 18.86
C ALA A 362 -7.14 6.80 18.88
N ALA A 363 -7.21 5.51 19.17
CA ALA A 363 -8.45 4.77 19.26
C ALA A 363 -8.46 3.86 20.49
N GLY A 364 -9.60 3.79 21.17
CA GLY A 364 -9.80 2.91 22.31
C GLY A 364 -11.27 2.55 22.49
N ALA A 365 -11.51 1.44 23.17
CA ALA A 365 -12.86 1.04 23.53
C ALA A 365 -13.37 1.81 24.76
N PHE A 366 -12.48 2.11 25.70
CA PHE A 366 -12.77 2.83 26.94
C PHE A 366 -13.93 2.23 27.76
N HIS A 367 -13.98 0.88 27.81
CA HIS A 367 -15.01 0.17 28.60
C HIS A 367 -14.73 0.24 30.11
N VAL A 368 -13.47 0.15 30.49
CA VAL A 368 -13.02 0.14 31.89
C VAL A 368 -12.41 1.49 32.29
N SER A 369 -11.57 2.05 31.42
CA SER A 369 -10.97 3.36 31.58
C SER A 369 -11.77 4.43 30.83
N LYS A 370 -11.49 5.70 31.13
CA LYS A 370 -12.05 6.86 30.43
C LYS A 370 -10.94 7.65 29.77
N PRO A 371 -11.23 8.45 28.73
CA PRO A 371 -10.24 9.37 28.15
C PRO A 371 -9.64 10.35 29.17
N SER A 372 -10.35 10.64 30.26
CA SER A 372 -9.87 11.45 31.40
C SER A 372 -8.82 10.76 32.26
N ASP A 373 -8.61 9.46 32.11
CA ASP A 373 -7.63 8.68 32.84
C ASP A 373 -6.26 8.66 32.14
N LEU A 374 -6.15 9.27 30.97
CA LEU A 374 -4.86 9.63 30.37
C LEU A 374 -4.23 10.78 31.12
N ILE A 375 -2.89 10.90 31.11
CA ILE A 375 -2.21 12.05 31.71
C ILE A 375 -2.70 13.36 31.13
N PRO A 376 -2.83 14.45 31.92
CA PRO A 376 -3.40 15.72 31.46
C PRO A 376 -2.71 16.31 30.25
N GLU A 377 -1.40 16.15 30.15
CA GLU A 377 -0.58 16.63 29.03
C GLU A 377 -1.00 15.95 27.72
N LEU A 378 -1.14 14.62 27.73
CA LEU A 378 -1.58 13.85 26.57
C LEU A 378 -3.02 14.18 26.18
N GLN A 379 -3.91 14.39 27.18
CA GLN A 379 -5.28 14.85 26.91
C GLN A 379 -5.31 16.19 26.17
N GLY A 380 -4.40 17.11 26.53
CA GLY A 380 -4.28 18.41 25.87
C GLY A 380 -3.83 18.31 24.39
N ARG A 381 -3.06 17.28 24.07
CA ARG A 381 -2.56 17.03 22.69
C ARG A 381 -3.57 16.31 21.79
N PHE A 382 -4.65 15.78 22.35
CA PHE A 382 -5.77 15.20 21.62
C PHE A 382 -7.05 16.01 21.86
N PRO A 383 -7.19 17.20 21.29
CA PRO A 383 -8.31 18.10 21.57
C PRO A 383 -9.64 17.60 21.01
N ILE A 384 -9.61 16.74 19.97
CA ILE A 384 -10.82 16.24 19.33
C ILE A 384 -11.16 14.86 19.88
N ARG A 385 -12.34 14.74 20.47
CA ARG A 385 -12.88 13.46 20.96
C ARG A 385 -14.11 13.13 20.16
N VAL A 386 -14.11 11.94 19.56
CA VAL A 386 -15.21 11.46 18.73
C VAL A 386 -15.69 10.11 19.22
N GLU A 387 -16.97 10.03 19.50
CA GLU A 387 -17.61 8.77 19.88
C GLU A 387 -18.20 8.08 18.63
N LEU A 388 -17.82 6.83 18.43
CA LEU A 388 -18.39 5.96 17.41
C LEU A 388 -19.49 5.13 18.05
N LEU A 389 -20.64 5.15 17.41
CA LEU A 389 -21.82 4.46 17.90
C LEU A 389 -21.74 2.95 17.65
N PRO A 390 -22.33 2.13 18.52
CA PRO A 390 -22.55 0.71 18.27
C PRO A 390 -23.31 0.52 16.96
N LEU A 391 -22.96 -0.53 16.22
CA LEU A 391 -23.65 -0.86 14.96
C LEU A 391 -25.02 -1.49 15.24
N THR A 392 -26.03 -1.07 14.48
CA THR A 392 -27.38 -1.64 14.51
C THR A 392 -27.49 -2.80 13.49
N GLU A 393 -28.56 -3.59 13.58
CA GLU A 393 -28.84 -4.63 12.58
C GLU A 393 -28.95 -4.05 11.17
N GLN A 394 -29.52 -2.85 11.02
CA GLN A 394 -29.59 -2.15 9.73
C GLN A 394 -28.21 -1.75 9.22
N ASP A 395 -27.30 -1.35 10.11
CA ASP A 395 -25.93 -1.04 9.72
C ASP A 395 -25.20 -2.28 9.19
N PHE A 396 -25.45 -3.46 9.77
CA PHE A 396 -24.91 -4.72 9.25
C PHE A 396 -25.37 -5.02 7.82
N VAL A 397 -26.68 -4.83 7.53
CA VAL A 397 -27.21 -4.98 6.16
C VAL A 397 -26.51 -4.01 5.21
N ARG A 398 -26.37 -2.74 5.61
CA ARG A 398 -25.70 -1.72 4.82
C ARG A 398 -24.23 -2.05 4.60
N ILE A 399 -23.50 -2.51 5.63
CA ILE A 399 -22.08 -2.91 5.53
C ILE A 399 -21.87 -4.06 4.53
N MET A 400 -22.86 -4.96 4.42
CA MET A 400 -22.80 -6.06 3.45
C MET A 400 -23.09 -5.64 2.01
N THR A 401 -23.75 -4.51 1.78
CA THR A 401 -24.29 -4.14 0.46
C THR A 401 -23.72 -2.84 -0.12
N GLU A 402 -23.63 -1.77 0.68
CA GLU A 402 -23.30 -0.43 0.19
C GLU A 402 -21.82 -0.25 -0.17
N PRO A 403 -20.85 -0.64 0.68
CA PRO A 403 -19.44 -0.38 0.41
C PRO A 403 -18.97 -0.98 -0.92
N GLU A 404 -18.02 -0.30 -1.57
CA GLU A 404 -17.39 -0.83 -2.79
C GLU A 404 -16.72 -2.18 -2.54
N ASN A 405 -16.17 -2.36 -1.35
CA ASN A 405 -15.58 -3.59 -0.88
C ASN A 405 -16.51 -4.42 0.02
N ALA A 406 -17.84 -4.36 -0.18
CA ALA A 406 -18.79 -5.12 0.60
C ALA A 406 -18.47 -6.62 0.58
N LEU A 407 -18.71 -7.32 1.70
CA LEU A 407 -18.42 -8.74 1.85
C LEU A 407 -19.11 -9.60 0.79
N THR A 408 -20.37 -9.30 0.46
CA THR A 408 -21.10 -9.99 -0.61
C THR A 408 -20.37 -9.92 -1.94
N LYS A 409 -19.85 -8.74 -2.31
CA LYS A 409 -19.08 -8.55 -3.55
C LYS A 409 -17.75 -9.32 -3.55
N GLN A 410 -17.10 -9.40 -2.37
CA GLN A 410 -15.85 -10.15 -2.24
C GLN A 410 -16.08 -11.66 -2.48
N TYR A 411 -17.09 -12.24 -1.84
CA TYR A 411 -17.43 -13.65 -2.04
C TYR A 411 -17.95 -13.93 -3.46
N GLN A 412 -18.72 -13.01 -4.04
CA GLN A 412 -19.11 -13.10 -5.46
C GLN A 412 -17.91 -13.18 -6.38
N ALA A 413 -16.91 -12.33 -6.18
CA ALA A 413 -15.67 -12.34 -6.97
C ALA A 413 -14.90 -13.67 -6.82
N LEU A 414 -14.81 -14.21 -5.58
CA LEU A 414 -14.15 -15.50 -5.33
C LEU A 414 -14.83 -16.64 -6.06
N VAL A 415 -16.17 -16.72 -5.97
CA VAL A 415 -16.96 -17.78 -6.62
C VAL A 415 -16.94 -17.65 -8.15
N THR A 416 -16.97 -16.41 -8.66
CA THR A 416 -16.86 -16.15 -10.11
C THR A 416 -15.52 -16.57 -10.67
N ALA A 417 -14.43 -16.46 -9.90
CA ALA A 417 -13.10 -16.91 -10.33
C ALA A 417 -13.06 -18.44 -10.61
N GLU A 418 -13.92 -19.23 -9.94
CA GLU A 418 -14.07 -20.67 -10.15
C GLU A 418 -15.15 -21.00 -11.21
N GLY A 419 -15.72 -20.00 -11.90
CA GLY A 419 -16.68 -20.17 -12.97
C GLY A 419 -18.11 -20.45 -12.51
N ALA A 420 -18.45 -20.15 -11.25
CA ALA A 420 -19.78 -20.21 -10.69
C ALA A 420 -20.34 -18.81 -10.39
N GLU A 421 -21.64 -18.67 -10.23
CA GLU A 421 -22.34 -17.44 -9.93
C GLU A 421 -22.91 -17.50 -8.50
N LEU A 422 -22.64 -16.46 -7.70
CA LEU A 422 -23.14 -16.34 -6.33
C LEU A 422 -24.11 -15.17 -6.25
N GLU A 423 -25.29 -15.42 -5.72
CA GLU A 423 -26.33 -14.42 -5.50
C GLU A 423 -26.81 -14.44 -4.04
N PHE A 424 -26.86 -13.27 -3.43
CA PHE A 424 -27.51 -13.07 -2.13
C PHE A 424 -28.81 -12.32 -2.34
N THR A 425 -29.92 -12.89 -1.91
CA THR A 425 -31.20 -12.20 -1.93
C THR A 425 -31.29 -11.17 -0.81
N VAL A 426 -32.17 -10.17 -0.93
CA VAL A 426 -32.34 -9.11 0.08
C VAL A 426 -32.69 -9.69 1.45
N ASP A 427 -33.55 -10.68 1.49
CA ASP A 427 -33.95 -11.39 2.72
C ASP A 427 -32.83 -12.30 3.26
N GLY A 428 -32.00 -12.88 2.38
CA GLY A 428 -30.81 -13.62 2.76
C GLY A 428 -29.78 -12.73 3.46
N ILE A 429 -29.52 -11.55 2.90
CA ILE A 429 -28.62 -10.54 3.52
C ILE A 429 -29.17 -10.10 4.89
N ALA A 430 -30.46 -9.82 4.97
CA ALA A 430 -31.09 -9.42 6.23
C ALA A 430 -30.98 -10.54 7.29
N GLU A 431 -31.10 -11.81 6.89
CA GLU A 431 -30.97 -12.93 7.81
C GLU A 431 -29.50 -13.10 8.30
N VAL A 432 -28.50 -12.97 7.42
CA VAL A 432 -27.08 -12.95 7.83
C VAL A 432 -26.80 -11.82 8.82
N ALA A 433 -27.29 -10.62 8.53
CA ALA A 433 -27.14 -9.45 9.42
C ALA A 433 -27.80 -9.70 10.78
N ARG A 434 -29.01 -10.26 10.81
CA ARG A 434 -29.74 -10.63 12.03
C ARG A 434 -28.95 -11.64 12.87
N VAL A 435 -28.42 -12.69 12.24
CA VAL A 435 -27.62 -13.72 12.93
C VAL A 435 -26.35 -13.09 13.53
N ALA A 436 -25.64 -12.27 12.76
CA ALA A 436 -24.42 -11.60 13.23
C ALA A 436 -24.72 -10.63 14.39
N PHE A 437 -25.83 -9.88 14.31
CA PHE A 437 -26.24 -8.97 15.36
C PHE A 437 -26.62 -9.72 16.64
N MET A 438 -27.41 -10.80 16.54
CA MET A 438 -27.78 -11.66 17.68
C MET A 438 -26.55 -12.32 18.32
N ALA A 439 -25.59 -12.74 17.52
CA ALA A 439 -24.33 -13.30 18.03
C ALA A 439 -23.52 -12.27 18.83
N ASN A 440 -23.48 -11.02 18.38
CA ASN A 440 -22.85 -9.92 19.13
C ASN A 440 -23.58 -9.57 20.44
N ASP A 441 -24.90 -9.73 20.47
CA ASP A 441 -25.70 -9.46 21.68
C ASP A 441 -25.53 -10.56 22.76
N ARG A 442 -25.40 -11.82 22.32
CA ARG A 442 -25.30 -12.99 23.21
C ARG A 442 -23.88 -13.34 23.65
N MET A 443 -22.90 -12.88 22.92
CA MET A 443 -21.48 -13.17 23.12
C MET A 443 -20.69 -11.87 23.23
N GLU A 444 -19.34 -11.98 23.19
CA GLU A 444 -18.50 -10.80 23.11
C GLU A 444 -18.78 -9.99 21.83
N ASN A 445 -19.08 -8.72 22.02
CA ASN A 445 -19.40 -7.83 20.91
C ASN A 445 -18.11 -7.44 20.16
N ILE A 446 -17.90 -8.04 18.98
CA ILE A 446 -16.77 -7.73 18.09
C ILE A 446 -17.19 -6.86 16.88
N GLY A 447 -18.41 -6.32 16.92
CA GLY A 447 -18.95 -5.43 15.88
C GLY A 447 -19.02 -6.07 14.50
N ALA A 448 -18.68 -5.33 13.45
CA ALA A 448 -18.73 -5.80 12.06
C ALA A 448 -17.79 -6.99 11.75
N ARG A 449 -16.80 -7.28 12.61
CA ARG A 449 -15.98 -8.49 12.45
C ARG A 449 -16.81 -9.76 12.52
N ARG A 450 -17.94 -9.73 13.23
CA ARG A 450 -18.90 -10.85 13.30
C ARG A 450 -19.46 -11.22 11.94
N LEU A 451 -19.63 -10.25 11.04
CA LEU A 451 -20.09 -10.55 9.67
C LEU A 451 -19.09 -11.45 8.92
N HIS A 452 -17.78 -11.25 9.12
CA HIS A 452 -16.77 -12.11 8.49
C HIS A 452 -16.86 -13.55 8.99
N THR A 453 -17.04 -13.75 10.30
CA THR A 453 -17.17 -15.11 10.86
C THR A 453 -18.45 -15.81 10.41
N VAL A 454 -19.57 -15.10 10.41
CA VAL A 454 -20.84 -15.65 9.92
C VAL A 454 -20.78 -15.97 8.43
N MET A 455 -20.23 -15.07 7.62
CA MET A 455 -20.07 -15.30 6.18
C MET A 455 -19.08 -16.44 5.88
N ALA A 456 -17.99 -16.54 6.62
CA ALA A 456 -17.05 -17.65 6.46
C ALA A 456 -17.73 -19.00 6.71
N ALA A 457 -18.46 -19.10 7.82
CA ALA A 457 -19.22 -20.31 8.16
C ALA A 457 -20.33 -20.64 7.14
N LEU A 458 -21.00 -19.61 6.59
CA LEU A 458 -22.02 -19.79 5.56
C LEU A 458 -21.43 -20.31 4.24
N MET A 459 -20.23 -19.87 3.90
CA MET A 459 -19.59 -20.13 2.61
C MET A 459 -18.63 -21.34 2.64
N GLU A 460 -18.36 -21.92 3.82
CA GLU A 460 -17.36 -22.97 4.01
C GLU A 460 -17.56 -24.16 3.05
N ASP A 461 -18.75 -24.76 3.06
CA ASP A 461 -19.06 -25.91 2.20
C ASP A 461 -18.98 -25.55 0.71
N VAL A 462 -19.47 -24.36 0.33
CA VAL A 462 -19.46 -23.89 -1.07
C VAL A 462 -18.04 -23.73 -1.58
N LEU A 463 -17.18 -23.04 -0.80
CA LEU A 463 -15.79 -22.80 -1.20
C LEU A 463 -14.95 -24.09 -1.19
N PHE A 464 -15.30 -25.06 -0.34
CA PHE A 464 -14.62 -26.35 -0.31
C PHE A 464 -14.96 -27.23 -1.52
N GLU A 465 -16.22 -27.19 -1.97
CA GLU A 465 -16.70 -28.00 -3.09
C GLU A 465 -16.44 -27.38 -4.47
N LEU A 466 -16.12 -26.10 -4.56
CA LEU A 466 -15.70 -25.48 -5.82
C LEU A 466 -14.32 -26.02 -6.27
N PRO A 467 -14.09 -26.23 -7.60
CA PRO A 467 -14.99 -25.93 -8.76
C PRO A 467 -16.03 -27.01 -9.08
N ASP A 468 -16.06 -28.13 -8.34
CA ASP A 468 -16.90 -29.31 -8.61
C ASP A 468 -18.35 -29.19 -8.07
N TYR A 469 -18.71 -28.00 -7.56
CA TYR A 469 -20.06 -27.75 -7.01
C TYR A 469 -21.15 -28.05 -8.06
N PRO A 470 -22.19 -28.80 -7.70
CA PRO A 470 -23.18 -29.31 -8.67
C PRO A 470 -23.93 -28.22 -9.42
N GLU A 471 -24.16 -27.09 -8.76
CA GLU A 471 -24.92 -25.97 -9.30
C GLU A 471 -24.01 -24.81 -9.62
N LYS A 472 -23.99 -24.34 -10.89
CA LYS A 472 -23.23 -23.18 -11.30
C LYS A 472 -23.80 -21.84 -10.77
N ARG A 473 -25.04 -21.85 -10.30
CA ARG A 473 -25.69 -20.68 -9.69
C ARG A 473 -26.10 -21.02 -8.27
N ILE A 474 -25.48 -20.34 -7.33
CA ILE A 474 -25.66 -20.53 -5.90
C ILE A 474 -26.43 -19.34 -5.35
N VAL A 475 -27.61 -19.58 -4.77
CA VAL A 475 -28.46 -18.51 -4.24
C VAL A 475 -28.64 -18.70 -2.74
N PHE A 476 -28.36 -17.63 -1.99
CA PHE A 476 -28.58 -17.56 -0.56
C PHE A 476 -29.79 -16.69 -0.24
N ASP A 477 -30.90 -17.34 -0.01
CA ASP A 477 -32.11 -16.75 0.57
C ASP A 477 -32.14 -16.92 2.10
N ALA A 478 -33.14 -16.34 2.76
CA ALA A 478 -33.26 -16.39 4.21
C ALA A 478 -33.40 -17.81 4.75
N GLU A 479 -34.03 -18.72 3.99
CA GLU A 479 -34.23 -20.11 4.42
C GLU A 479 -32.93 -20.90 4.32
N THR A 480 -32.22 -20.80 3.24
CA THR A 480 -30.89 -21.41 3.04
C THR A 480 -29.89 -20.94 4.09
N VAL A 481 -29.89 -19.65 4.39
CA VAL A 481 -29.03 -19.06 5.45
C VAL A 481 -29.37 -19.68 6.81
N ARG A 482 -30.67 -19.77 7.17
CA ARG A 482 -31.10 -20.39 8.43
C ARG A 482 -30.70 -21.85 8.52
N GLN A 483 -30.91 -22.61 7.46
CA GLN A 483 -30.59 -24.05 7.42
C GLN A 483 -29.10 -24.31 7.59
N ARG A 484 -28.25 -23.57 6.87
CA ARG A 484 -26.80 -23.73 6.94
C ARG A 484 -26.24 -23.29 8.29
N LEU A 485 -26.75 -22.20 8.84
CA LEU A 485 -26.32 -21.69 10.13
C LEU A 485 -27.04 -22.30 11.32
N ALA A 486 -28.09 -23.13 11.12
CA ALA A 486 -28.89 -23.74 12.18
C ALA A 486 -28.04 -24.55 13.17
N ARG A 487 -27.07 -25.32 12.69
CA ARG A 487 -26.15 -26.11 13.53
C ARG A 487 -25.32 -25.20 14.44
N ILE A 488 -24.83 -24.08 13.92
CA ILE A 488 -24.00 -23.12 14.63
C ILE A 488 -24.85 -22.32 15.63
N ILE A 489 -26.08 -21.99 15.26
CA ILE A 489 -27.02 -21.23 16.12
C ILE A 489 -27.56 -22.08 17.28
N SER A 490 -27.76 -23.36 17.06
CA SER A 490 -28.39 -24.29 18.05
C SER A 490 -27.39 -24.84 19.09
N ASP A 491 -26.11 -24.96 18.73
CA ASP A 491 -25.09 -25.53 19.60
C ASP A 491 -24.26 -24.42 20.31
N ASP A 492 -24.37 -24.33 21.63
CA ASP A 492 -23.69 -23.31 22.42
C ASP A 492 -22.16 -23.48 22.43
N ASP A 493 -21.67 -24.72 22.27
CA ASP A 493 -20.23 -24.97 22.20
C ASP A 493 -19.68 -24.65 20.81
N LEU A 494 -20.36 -25.08 19.74
CA LEU A 494 -19.98 -24.71 18.36
C LEU A 494 -20.05 -23.20 18.15
N ARG A 495 -21.04 -22.53 18.75
CA ARG A 495 -21.18 -21.07 18.69
C ARG A 495 -19.96 -20.33 19.26
N ARG A 496 -19.38 -20.82 20.37
CA ARG A 496 -18.17 -20.23 20.98
C ARG A 496 -16.90 -20.43 20.17
N TYR A 497 -16.83 -21.47 19.34
CA TYR A 497 -15.64 -21.79 18.56
C TYR A 497 -15.67 -21.25 17.14
N ILE A 498 -16.86 -21.11 16.55
CA ILE A 498 -17.01 -20.77 15.12
C ILE A 498 -17.46 -19.30 14.92
N LEU A 499 -18.30 -18.79 15.81
CA LEU A 499 -18.75 -17.41 15.81
C LEU A 499 -18.04 -16.59 16.87
#